data_edcbb6b656393025b03dc85fc872770c
#
_entry.id   edcbb6b656393025b03dc85fc872770c
#
_cell.length_a   1.000
_cell.length_b   1.000
_cell.length_c   1.000
_cell.angle_alpha   90.00
_cell.angle_beta   90.00
_cell.angle_gamma   90.00
#
_symmetry.space_group_name_H-M   'P 1'
#
loop_
_entity.id
_entity.type
_entity.pdbx_description
1 polymer ?
#
loop_
_entity_poly.entity_id
_entity_poly.type
_entity_poly.pdbx_seq_one_letter_code
_entity_poly.pdbx_strand_id
1 'polypeptide(L)'
;MSVLRRLPLLALPFFITACNASEENVEQVKTAVEAAPTQEYDIKALTQRFEKIGVKVMDVVPSDIDGLVEVQTNSGIIFSSPSGDHFIAGTLYSLDENGKFSDVLAERQAPINAAKIAEMADSTIEYKADDEKYAITVFTDITCGYCVRLHSQMQGYNDLGITVRYMAYPRQGATGQVANQMAAIWGSDDPKAAMHDAKVNRQMPDSAKATSETKSVIAKQYQLGRELGISGTPAIFLPSGELVSGYLPPAQLIQRLEQ
;
A
#
# COMPACT_ATOMS: atom_id res chain seq x y z
N MET A 1 -57.37 49.77 -44.35
CA MET A 1 -58.50 49.05 -44.93
C MET A 1 -58.44 47.62 -44.48
N SER A 2 -59.41 47.25 -43.70
CA SER A 2 -59.57 46.01 -42.97
C SER A 2 -60.08 44.87 -43.85
N VAL A 3 -59.55 43.68 -43.72
CA VAL A 3 -60.29 42.44 -44.08
C VAL A 3 -60.01 41.37 -43.07
N LEU A 4 -60.99 41.23 -42.21
CA LEU A 4 -61.15 40.17 -41.23
C LEU A 4 -61.54 38.88 -41.91
N ARG A 5 -60.73 37.80 -41.78
CA ARG A 5 -61.15 36.48 -42.30
C ARG A 5 -61.24 35.52 -41.10
N ARG A 6 -62.48 35.16 -40.81
CA ARG A 6 -62.84 34.13 -39.83
C ARG A 6 -62.53 32.76 -40.38
N LEU A 7 -61.88 31.91 -39.57
CA LEU A 7 -61.72 30.48 -39.80
C LEU A 7 -62.45 29.69 -38.74
N PRO A 8 -63.14 28.63 -39.09
CA PRO A 8 -63.98 27.90 -38.09
C PRO A 8 -63.19 26.93 -37.24
N LEU A 9 -63.61 26.77 -36.01
CA LEU A 9 -63.19 25.82 -34.99
C LEU A 9 -63.60 24.40 -35.45
N LEU A 10 -62.65 23.53 -35.77
CA LEU A 10 -62.86 22.08 -35.83
C LEU A 10 -62.54 21.45 -34.52
N ALA A 11 -63.57 20.94 -33.87
CA ALA A 11 -63.42 20.11 -32.64
C ALA A 11 -62.99 18.71 -33.06
N LEU A 12 -61.80 18.29 -32.57
CA LEU A 12 -61.31 16.90 -32.63
C LEU A 12 -61.64 16.21 -31.32
N PRO A 13 -62.21 14.99 -31.35
CA PRO A 13 -62.46 14.24 -30.10
C PRO A 13 -61.13 13.68 -29.56
N PHE A 14 -60.89 13.90 -28.29
CA PHE A 14 -59.82 13.26 -27.50
C PHE A 14 -60.17 11.77 -27.33
N PHE A 15 -59.44 10.88 -28.01
CA PHE A 15 -59.37 9.47 -27.63
C PHE A 15 -58.30 9.33 -26.54
N ILE A 16 -58.74 9.07 -25.32
CA ILE A 16 -57.88 8.63 -24.24
C ILE A 16 -57.62 7.13 -24.43
N THR A 17 -56.51 6.80 -25.07
CA THR A 17 -55.97 5.42 -25.01
C THR A 17 -55.16 5.28 -23.73
N ALA A 18 -55.73 4.60 -22.76
CA ALA A 18 -54.99 4.12 -21.61
C ALA A 18 -53.97 3.09 -22.09
N CYS A 19 -52.70 3.47 -22.15
CA CYS A 19 -51.61 2.48 -22.27
C CYS A 19 -51.50 1.73 -20.93
N ASN A 20 -51.99 0.52 -20.94
CA ASN A 20 -51.68 -0.49 -19.98
C ASN A 20 -50.20 -0.82 -20.17
N ALA A 21 -49.33 -0.25 -19.34
CA ALA A 21 -47.95 -0.68 -19.26
C ALA A 21 -47.94 -2.05 -18.57
N SER A 22 -47.83 -3.07 -19.39
CA SER A 22 -47.65 -4.44 -18.93
C SER A 22 -46.36 -4.56 -18.10
N GLU A 23 -46.48 -5.20 -16.95
CA GLU A 23 -45.40 -5.52 -15.98
C GLU A 23 -44.34 -6.49 -16.56
N GLU A 24 -44.37 -6.80 -17.84
CA GLU A 24 -43.44 -7.76 -18.47
C GLU A 24 -42.02 -7.21 -18.78
N ASN A 25 -41.76 -5.91 -18.59
CA ASN A 25 -40.45 -5.34 -18.94
C ASN A 25 -39.51 -5.09 -17.78
N VAL A 26 -39.89 -5.46 -16.55
CA VAL A 26 -39.05 -5.36 -15.36
C VAL A 26 -38.32 -6.67 -15.01
N GLU A 27 -38.80 -7.80 -15.59
CA GLU A 27 -38.20 -9.11 -15.36
C GLU A 27 -37.04 -9.46 -16.31
N GLN A 28 -36.93 -8.76 -17.47
CA GLN A 28 -35.83 -9.00 -18.41
C GLN A 28 -34.56 -8.22 -18.15
N VAL A 29 -34.54 -7.27 -17.20
CA VAL A 29 -33.31 -6.55 -16.81
C VAL A 29 -32.63 -7.22 -15.60
N LYS A 30 -33.27 -8.19 -14.96
CA LYS A 30 -32.72 -8.92 -13.82
C LYS A 30 -31.89 -10.17 -14.18
N THR A 31 -31.80 -10.55 -15.45
CA THR A 31 -31.15 -11.80 -15.88
C THR A 31 -29.82 -11.60 -16.63
N ALA A 32 -29.18 -10.44 -16.53
CA ALA A 32 -27.89 -10.23 -17.16
C ALA A 32 -26.79 -9.74 -16.18
N VAL A 33 -26.89 -10.13 -14.90
CA VAL A 33 -25.70 -10.29 -14.07
C VAL A 33 -25.41 -11.79 -14.10
N GLU A 34 -24.86 -12.24 -15.23
CA GLU A 34 -24.23 -13.55 -15.33
C GLU A 34 -23.10 -13.50 -14.31
N ALA A 35 -23.35 -14.11 -13.14
CA ALA A 35 -22.32 -14.32 -12.14
C ALA A 35 -21.17 -15.03 -12.85
N ALA A 36 -20.00 -14.42 -12.87
CA ALA A 36 -18.78 -15.09 -13.30
C ALA A 36 -18.79 -16.48 -12.63
N PRO A 37 -18.41 -17.54 -13.36
CA PRO A 37 -18.48 -18.90 -12.82
C PRO A 37 -17.70 -18.91 -11.50
N THR A 38 -18.42 -19.09 -10.41
CA THR A 38 -17.81 -19.28 -9.08
C THR A 38 -16.99 -20.56 -9.22
N GLN A 39 -15.69 -20.37 -9.37
CA GLN A 39 -14.74 -21.46 -9.50
C GLN A 39 -14.81 -22.28 -8.22
N GLU A 40 -15.41 -23.47 -8.30
CA GLU A 40 -15.56 -24.35 -7.18
C GLU A 40 -14.18 -24.92 -6.79
N TYR A 41 -13.71 -24.60 -5.60
CA TYR A 41 -12.47 -25.13 -5.04
C TYR A 41 -12.67 -25.60 -3.61
N ASP A 42 -12.02 -26.67 -3.23
CA ASP A 42 -12.07 -27.23 -1.89
C ASP A 42 -10.89 -26.71 -1.06
N ILE A 43 -11.16 -25.69 -0.22
CA ILE A 43 -10.16 -25.07 0.67
C ILE A 43 -9.47 -26.14 1.53
N LYS A 44 -10.22 -27.14 2.04
CA LYS A 44 -9.67 -28.18 2.89
C LYS A 44 -8.71 -29.09 2.14
N ALA A 45 -9.07 -29.48 0.91
CA ALA A 45 -8.21 -30.30 0.06
C ALA A 45 -6.93 -29.54 -0.31
N LEU A 46 -7.03 -28.26 -0.69
CA LEU A 46 -5.89 -27.39 -0.96
C LEU A 46 -4.98 -27.25 0.27
N THR A 47 -5.55 -26.94 1.43
CA THR A 47 -4.80 -26.82 2.69
C THR A 47 -4.02 -28.08 2.99
N GLN A 48 -4.68 -29.27 2.96
CA GLN A 48 -4.02 -30.54 3.20
C GLN A 48 -2.89 -30.85 2.22
N ARG A 49 -3.04 -30.43 0.96
CA ARG A 49 -2.05 -30.63 -0.09
C ARG A 49 -0.80 -29.78 0.12
N PHE A 50 -0.97 -28.50 0.41
CA PHE A 50 0.14 -27.57 0.65
C PHE A 50 0.86 -27.83 1.98
N GLU A 51 0.13 -28.27 3.01
CA GLU A 51 0.74 -28.69 4.28
C GLU A 51 1.73 -29.85 4.14
N LYS A 52 1.49 -30.77 3.18
CA LYS A 52 2.43 -31.89 2.91
C LYS A 52 3.81 -31.41 2.44
N ILE A 53 3.91 -30.24 1.86
CA ILE A 53 5.17 -29.62 1.46
C ILE A 53 5.66 -28.55 2.45
N GLY A 54 5.07 -28.51 3.65
CA GLY A 54 5.46 -27.62 4.74
C GLY A 54 4.95 -26.17 4.62
N VAL A 55 4.00 -25.91 3.72
CA VAL A 55 3.40 -24.58 3.51
C VAL A 55 2.12 -24.49 4.35
N LYS A 56 2.09 -23.52 5.28
CA LYS A 56 0.90 -23.25 6.09
C LYS A 56 -0.05 -22.34 5.32
N VAL A 57 -1.20 -22.88 4.94
CA VAL A 57 -2.29 -22.11 4.30
C VAL A 57 -3.06 -21.34 5.36
N MET A 58 -3.29 -20.06 5.07
CA MET A 58 -4.06 -19.16 5.93
C MET A 58 -5.45 -18.90 5.36
N ASP A 59 -5.54 -18.74 4.02
CA ASP A 59 -6.79 -18.51 3.30
C ASP A 59 -6.65 -18.93 1.83
N VAL A 60 -7.77 -19.11 1.14
CA VAL A 60 -7.83 -19.36 -0.31
C VAL A 60 -8.93 -18.50 -0.89
N VAL A 61 -8.58 -17.67 -1.88
CA VAL A 61 -9.51 -16.75 -2.54
C VAL A 61 -9.42 -16.91 -4.06
N PRO A 62 -10.42 -16.49 -4.84
CA PRO A 62 -10.32 -16.42 -6.29
C PRO A 62 -9.14 -15.56 -6.74
N SER A 63 -8.47 -15.96 -7.82
CA SER A 63 -7.43 -15.16 -8.47
C SER A 63 -8.04 -14.22 -9.52
N ASP A 64 -7.34 -13.14 -9.88
CA ASP A 64 -7.66 -12.32 -11.07
C ASP A 64 -7.42 -13.06 -12.39
N ILE A 65 -6.75 -14.21 -12.34
CA ILE A 65 -6.54 -15.07 -13.51
C ILE A 65 -7.56 -16.19 -13.48
N ASP A 66 -8.37 -16.27 -14.53
CA ASP A 66 -9.33 -17.36 -14.72
C ASP A 66 -8.63 -18.73 -14.64
N GLY A 67 -9.23 -19.64 -13.90
CA GLY A 67 -8.67 -20.99 -13.72
C GLY A 67 -7.67 -21.11 -12.57
N LEU A 68 -7.35 -20.04 -11.85
CA LEU A 68 -6.47 -20.05 -10.69
C LEU A 68 -7.17 -19.59 -9.41
N VAL A 69 -6.62 -20.00 -8.29
CA VAL A 69 -6.93 -19.49 -6.95
C VAL A 69 -5.66 -18.95 -6.29
N GLU A 70 -5.81 -17.95 -5.43
CA GLU A 70 -4.73 -17.45 -4.59
C GLU A 70 -4.75 -18.19 -3.27
N VAL A 71 -3.69 -18.92 -2.98
CA VAL A 71 -3.45 -19.59 -1.70
C VAL A 71 -2.59 -18.66 -0.85
N GLN A 72 -3.21 -18.03 0.13
CA GLN A 72 -2.53 -17.14 1.07
C GLN A 72 -1.80 -17.99 2.12
N THR A 73 -0.51 -17.76 2.27
CA THR A 73 0.35 -18.55 3.17
C THR A 73 1.12 -17.64 4.14
N ASN A 74 1.72 -18.24 5.15
CA ASN A 74 2.64 -17.53 6.04
C ASN A 74 3.94 -17.03 5.35
N SER A 75 4.18 -17.44 4.11
CA SER A 75 5.39 -17.10 3.33
C SER A 75 5.09 -16.26 2.08
N GLY A 76 3.83 -15.86 1.88
CA GLY A 76 3.36 -15.10 0.73
C GLY A 76 2.18 -15.78 0.02
N ILE A 77 1.86 -15.31 -1.19
CA ILE A 77 0.76 -15.82 -2.00
C ILE A 77 1.30 -16.78 -3.05
N ILE A 78 0.60 -17.89 -3.23
CA ILE A 78 0.85 -18.90 -4.27
C ILE A 78 -0.40 -18.94 -5.16
N PHE A 79 -0.22 -18.90 -6.47
CA PHE A 79 -1.29 -19.10 -7.44
C PHE A 79 -1.40 -20.59 -7.75
N SER A 80 -2.58 -21.17 -7.58
CA SER A 80 -2.80 -22.61 -7.71
C SER A 80 -3.97 -22.94 -8.62
N SER A 81 -3.92 -24.10 -9.30
CA SER A 81 -5.15 -24.69 -9.84
C SER A 81 -6.14 -24.99 -8.70
N PRO A 82 -7.45 -24.99 -8.95
CA PRO A 82 -8.46 -25.26 -7.93
C PRO A 82 -8.28 -26.62 -7.23
N SER A 83 -7.70 -27.60 -7.95
CA SER A 83 -7.37 -28.93 -7.41
C SER A 83 -6.05 -28.97 -6.61
N GLY A 84 -5.19 -27.94 -6.74
CA GLY A 84 -3.85 -27.91 -6.14
C GLY A 84 -2.82 -28.81 -6.81
N ASP A 85 -3.09 -29.33 -8.02
CA ASP A 85 -2.15 -30.19 -8.74
C ASP A 85 -0.98 -29.40 -9.34
N HIS A 86 -1.24 -28.13 -9.68
CA HIS A 86 -0.26 -27.23 -10.23
C HIS A 86 -0.27 -25.91 -9.45
N PHE A 87 0.88 -25.34 -9.25
CA PHE A 87 1.01 -24.03 -8.61
C PHE A 87 2.16 -23.20 -9.16
N ILE A 88 2.05 -21.89 -9.02
CA ILE A 88 3.06 -20.90 -9.37
C ILE A 88 3.40 -20.11 -8.11
N ALA A 89 4.67 -20.10 -7.72
CA ALA A 89 5.19 -19.23 -6.69
C ALA A 89 5.92 -18.05 -7.37
N GLY A 90 5.36 -16.85 -7.28
CA GLY A 90 5.91 -15.69 -7.97
C GLY A 90 4.98 -14.47 -7.84
N THR A 91 5.36 -13.41 -8.55
CA THR A 91 4.61 -12.15 -8.59
C THR A 91 3.65 -12.14 -9.77
N LEU A 92 2.42 -11.68 -9.53
CA LEU A 92 1.44 -11.42 -10.57
C LEU A 92 1.56 -9.97 -11.03
N TYR A 93 1.76 -9.78 -12.33
CA TYR A 93 1.72 -8.46 -12.95
C TYR A 93 0.50 -8.32 -13.84
N SER A 94 -0.18 -7.19 -13.76
CA SER A 94 -1.12 -6.75 -14.78
C SER A 94 -0.37 -5.96 -15.85
N LEU A 95 -0.85 -6.03 -17.10
CA LEU A 95 -0.32 -5.29 -18.23
C LEU A 95 -1.47 -4.55 -18.91
N ASP A 96 -1.37 -3.22 -19.00
CA ASP A 96 -2.37 -2.40 -19.66
C ASP A 96 -2.14 -2.33 -21.20
N GLU A 97 -3.10 -1.73 -21.93
CA GLU A 97 -3.05 -1.58 -23.39
C GLU A 97 -1.86 -0.71 -23.87
N ASN A 98 -1.29 0.13 -22.99
CA ASN A 98 -0.14 1.00 -23.28
C ASN A 98 1.20 0.34 -22.99
N GLY A 99 1.18 -0.91 -22.50
CA GLY A 99 2.39 -1.65 -22.13
C GLY A 99 2.93 -1.29 -20.73
N LYS A 100 2.18 -0.55 -19.91
CA LYS A 100 2.51 -0.33 -18.51
C LYS A 100 2.11 -1.58 -17.71
N PHE A 101 3.02 -2.07 -16.90
CA PHE A 101 2.75 -3.18 -16.00
C PHE A 101 2.81 -2.74 -14.54
N SER A 102 2.01 -3.40 -13.69
CA SER A 102 1.98 -3.17 -12.25
C SER A 102 1.93 -4.49 -11.49
N ASP A 103 2.53 -4.50 -10.29
CA ASP A 103 2.46 -5.63 -9.37
C ASP A 103 1.10 -5.62 -8.67
N VAL A 104 0.23 -6.55 -9.05
CA VAL A 104 -1.16 -6.63 -8.56
C VAL A 104 -1.22 -6.80 -7.04
N LEU A 105 -0.33 -7.63 -6.48
CA LEU A 105 -0.33 -7.87 -5.03
C LEU A 105 0.21 -6.67 -4.26
N ALA A 106 1.24 -6.01 -4.79
CA ALA A 106 1.78 -4.79 -4.20
C ALA A 106 0.76 -3.65 -4.23
N GLU A 107 0.01 -3.47 -5.33
CA GLU A 107 -1.07 -2.47 -5.42
C GLU A 107 -2.18 -2.72 -4.41
N ARG A 108 -2.62 -3.98 -4.24
CA ARG A 108 -3.63 -4.32 -3.23
C ARG A 108 -3.13 -4.13 -1.80
N GLN A 109 -1.84 -4.38 -1.57
CA GLN A 109 -1.22 -4.25 -0.26
C GLN A 109 -0.95 -2.78 0.11
N ALA A 110 -0.73 -1.90 -0.86
CA ALA A 110 -0.34 -0.51 -0.63
C ALA A 110 -1.30 0.25 0.32
N PRO A 111 -2.63 0.30 0.13
CA PRO A 111 -3.51 1.02 1.05
C PRO A 111 -3.51 0.43 2.47
N ILE A 112 -3.31 -0.87 2.61
CA ILE A 112 -3.18 -1.53 3.92
C ILE A 112 -1.90 -1.09 4.61
N ASN A 113 -0.80 -1.00 3.86
CA ASN A 113 0.48 -0.49 4.36
C ASN A 113 0.35 0.97 4.81
N ALA A 114 -0.28 1.82 4.00
CA ALA A 114 -0.50 3.23 4.32
C ALA A 114 -1.27 3.39 5.64
N ALA A 115 -2.35 2.62 5.83
CA ALA A 115 -3.15 2.64 7.05
C ALA A 115 -2.32 2.24 8.29
N LYS A 116 -1.56 1.15 8.21
CA LYS A 116 -0.70 0.69 9.31
C LYS A 116 0.42 1.69 9.65
N ILE A 117 1.01 2.33 8.64
CA ILE A 117 2.04 3.35 8.83
C ILE A 117 1.45 4.59 9.51
N ALA A 118 0.24 4.99 9.13
CA ALA A 118 -0.44 6.15 9.70
C ALA A 118 -0.70 6.00 11.21
N GLU A 119 -0.95 4.77 11.72
CA GLU A 119 -1.14 4.49 13.14
C GLU A 119 0.10 4.84 13.99
N MET A 120 1.27 4.93 13.38
CA MET A 120 2.54 5.22 14.06
C MET A 120 3.16 6.57 13.66
N ALA A 121 2.42 7.43 12.96
CA ALA A 121 2.92 8.71 12.44
C ALA A 121 3.54 9.61 13.54
N ASP A 122 2.89 9.68 14.70
CA ASP A 122 3.31 10.51 15.86
C ASP A 122 4.64 10.04 16.48
N SER A 123 5.09 8.85 16.17
CA SER A 123 6.34 8.28 16.70
C SER A 123 7.54 8.44 15.76
N THR A 124 7.39 9.16 14.65
CA THR A 124 8.42 9.36 13.64
C THR A 124 9.36 10.53 13.97
N ILE A 125 10.58 10.50 13.41
CA ILE A 125 11.42 11.70 13.32
C ILE A 125 11.15 12.35 11.96
N GLU A 126 10.52 13.52 11.97
CA GLU A 126 10.07 14.19 10.74
C GLU A 126 11.04 15.28 10.29
N TYR A 127 11.46 15.19 9.03
CA TYR A 127 12.17 16.23 8.28
C TYR A 127 11.20 16.87 7.30
N LYS A 128 10.48 17.88 7.76
CA LYS A 128 9.40 18.53 7.02
C LYS A 128 9.96 19.45 5.95
N ALA A 129 9.40 19.37 4.74
CA ALA A 129 9.63 20.32 3.67
C ALA A 129 8.84 21.62 3.92
N ASP A 130 9.40 22.77 3.59
CA ASP A 130 8.74 24.07 3.74
C ASP A 130 7.50 24.18 2.82
N ASP A 131 7.61 23.66 1.58
CA ASP A 131 6.50 23.54 0.62
C ASP A 131 6.16 22.05 0.44
N GLU A 132 5.51 21.45 1.45
CA GLU A 132 5.19 20.02 1.44
C GLU A 132 4.18 19.69 0.34
N LYS A 133 4.60 18.83 -0.61
CA LYS A 133 3.77 18.22 -1.64
C LYS A 133 3.50 16.75 -1.35
N TYR A 134 4.50 16.08 -0.82
CA TYR A 134 4.46 14.65 -0.50
C TYR A 134 5.10 14.39 0.85
N ALA A 135 4.57 13.42 1.59
CA ALA A 135 5.19 12.91 2.80
C ALA A 135 5.47 11.42 2.64
N ILE A 136 6.74 11.02 2.72
CA ILE A 136 7.17 9.62 2.65
C ILE A 136 7.57 9.12 4.02
N THR A 137 7.42 7.80 4.24
CA THR A 137 7.95 7.14 5.43
C THR A 137 9.15 6.28 5.06
N VAL A 138 10.25 6.44 5.78
CA VAL A 138 11.50 5.74 5.52
C VAL A 138 11.90 4.92 6.75
N PHE A 139 11.85 3.61 6.62
CA PHE A 139 12.42 2.72 7.62
C PHE A 139 13.94 2.71 7.49
N THR A 140 14.61 3.07 8.56
CA THR A 140 16.03 3.39 8.54
C THR A 140 16.81 2.67 9.62
N ASP A 141 18.11 2.45 9.36
CA ASP A 141 19.09 1.93 10.30
C ASP A 141 20.32 2.86 10.31
N ILE A 142 20.81 3.23 11.50
CA ILE A 142 21.96 4.16 11.65
C ILE A 142 23.27 3.57 11.16
N THR A 143 23.37 2.24 11.06
CA THR A 143 24.59 1.53 10.59
C THR A 143 24.54 1.24 9.08
N CYS A 144 23.43 1.54 8.40
CA CYS A 144 23.26 1.27 6.98
C CYS A 144 23.85 2.40 6.12
N GLY A 145 24.83 2.08 5.25
CA GLY A 145 25.48 3.06 4.38
C GLY A 145 24.53 3.77 3.42
N TYR A 146 23.53 3.05 2.85
CA TYR A 146 22.50 3.67 1.98
C TYR A 146 21.52 4.55 2.77
N CYS A 147 21.25 4.24 4.04
CA CYS A 147 20.48 5.13 4.92
C CYS A 147 21.23 6.41 5.26
N VAL A 148 22.56 6.33 5.42
CA VAL A 148 23.44 7.52 5.57
C VAL A 148 23.42 8.35 4.29
N ARG A 149 23.52 7.71 3.12
CA ARG A 149 23.45 8.38 1.82
C ARG A 149 22.12 9.10 1.60
N LEU A 150 20.98 8.46 1.93
CA LEU A 150 19.69 9.11 1.89
C LEU A 150 19.65 10.33 2.79
N HIS A 151 20.10 10.17 4.02
CA HIS A 151 20.10 11.23 5.03
C HIS A 151 20.99 12.44 4.61
N SER A 152 22.14 12.20 3.98
CA SER A 152 23.02 13.28 3.50
C SER A 152 22.40 14.13 2.38
N GLN A 153 21.30 13.67 1.79
CA GLN A 153 20.56 14.41 0.75
C GLN A 153 19.21 14.94 1.26
N MET A 154 19.01 15.02 2.58
CA MET A 154 17.74 15.43 3.18
C MET A 154 17.23 16.75 2.62
N GLN A 155 18.10 17.74 2.51
CA GLN A 155 17.74 19.03 1.94
C GLN A 155 17.24 18.91 0.50
N GLY A 156 17.86 18.05 -0.33
CA GLY A 156 17.41 17.83 -1.70
C GLY A 156 16.01 17.19 -1.81
N TYR A 157 15.59 16.37 -0.85
CA TYR A 157 14.20 15.91 -0.77
C TYR A 157 13.27 17.05 -0.37
N ASN A 158 13.63 17.81 0.67
CA ASN A 158 12.81 18.93 1.16
C ASN A 158 12.67 20.04 0.10
N ASP A 159 13.71 20.37 -0.67
CA ASP A 159 13.68 21.36 -1.77
C ASP A 159 12.70 20.98 -2.89
N LEU A 160 12.41 19.66 -3.05
CA LEU A 160 11.43 19.16 -3.99
C LEU A 160 10.02 19.01 -3.38
N GLY A 161 9.82 19.46 -2.13
CA GLY A 161 8.55 19.37 -1.43
C GLY A 161 8.29 17.99 -0.83
N ILE A 162 9.33 17.15 -0.63
CA ILE A 162 9.20 15.84 -0.04
C ILE A 162 9.57 15.89 1.45
N THR A 163 8.59 15.74 2.32
CA THR A 163 8.77 15.51 3.75
C THR A 163 9.20 14.06 3.98
N VAL A 164 10.21 13.85 4.82
CA VAL A 164 10.74 12.54 5.17
C VAL A 164 10.45 12.23 6.62
N ARG A 165 9.70 11.15 6.89
CA ARG A 165 9.41 10.63 8.22
C ARG A 165 10.20 9.36 8.46
N TYR A 166 11.11 9.38 9.41
CA TYR A 166 11.89 8.19 9.76
C TYR A 166 11.16 7.31 10.77
N MET A 167 11.13 6.01 10.48
CA MET A 167 10.85 4.93 11.42
C MET A 167 12.10 4.06 11.62
N ALA A 168 12.30 3.58 12.83
CA ALA A 168 13.44 2.74 13.16
C ALA A 168 13.28 1.32 12.64
N TYR A 169 14.30 0.82 11.95
CA TYR A 169 14.40 -0.58 11.55
C TYR A 169 15.85 -1.08 11.75
N PRO A 170 16.27 -1.29 13.00
CA PRO A 170 17.59 -1.85 13.27
C PRO A 170 17.68 -3.26 12.69
N ARG A 171 18.51 -3.47 11.66
CA ARG A 171 18.60 -4.74 10.91
C ARG A 171 19.06 -5.93 11.77
N GLN A 172 19.66 -5.66 12.91
CA GLN A 172 20.08 -6.67 13.89
C GLN A 172 18.95 -7.08 14.85
N GLY A 173 17.75 -6.53 14.69
CA GLY A 173 16.58 -6.82 15.54
C GLY A 173 16.20 -5.67 16.46
N ALA A 174 15.03 -5.83 17.10
CA ALA A 174 14.44 -4.81 17.99
C ALA A 174 15.19 -4.64 19.33
N THR A 175 16.16 -5.48 19.60
CA THR A 175 16.98 -5.46 20.82
C THR A 175 18.47 -5.43 20.46
N GLY A 176 19.31 -5.06 21.39
CA GLY A 176 20.75 -5.00 21.18
C GLY A 176 21.27 -3.56 21.02
N GLN A 177 22.54 -3.45 20.65
CA GLN A 177 23.25 -2.17 20.67
C GLN A 177 22.63 -1.12 19.74
N VAL A 178 22.39 -1.49 18.45
CA VAL A 178 21.86 -0.55 17.46
C VAL A 178 20.44 -0.11 17.83
N ALA A 179 19.58 -1.03 18.28
CA ALA A 179 18.24 -0.69 18.75
C ALA A 179 18.26 0.27 19.94
N ASN A 180 19.17 0.04 20.91
CA ASN A 180 19.36 0.94 22.07
C ASN A 180 19.89 2.32 21.65
N GLN A 181 20.83 2.39 20.70
CA GLN A 181 21.32 3.65 20.15
C GLN A 181 20.19 4.41 19.44
N MET A 182 19.37 3.72 18.65
CA MET A 182 18.20 4.34 18.01
C MET A 182 17.18 4.80 19.06
N ALA A 183 16.93 4.03 20.12
CA ALA A 183 16.06 4.46 21.21
C ALA A 183 16.58 5.73 21.91
N ALA A 184 17.90 5.88 22.06
CA ALA A 184 18.50 7.09 22.60
C ALA A 184 18.33 8.30 21.65
N ILE A 185 18.40 8.09 20.35
CA ILE A 185 18.13 9.14 19.35
C ILE A 185 16.67 9.62 19.46
N TRP A 186 15.70 8.68 19.50
CA TRP A 186 14.27 9.01 19.67
C TRP A 186 13.98 9.70 21.01
N GLY A 187 14.77 9.43 22.05
CA GLY A 187 14.64 10.05 23.38
C GLY A 187 15.45 11.33 23.57
N SER A 188 16.17 11.79 22.55
CA SER A 188 16.94 13.03 22.63
C SER A 188 16.05 14.26 22.64
N ASP A 189 16.54 15.36 23.19
CA ASP A 189 15.81 16.64 23.23
C ASP A 189 15.62 17.21 21.81
N ASP A 190 16.56 16.95 20.90
CA ASP A 190 16.45 17.18 19.46
C ASP A 190 16.77 15.86 18.71
N PRO A 191 15.74 15.04 18.40
CA PRO A 191 15.94 13.80 17.69
C PRO A 191 16.49 13.97 16.27
N LYS A 192 16.21 15.10 15.61
CA LYS A 192 16.73 15.39 14.25
C LYS A 192 18.24 15.61 14.28
N ALA A 193 18.73 16.46 15.18
CA ALA A 193 20.15 16.66 15.38
C ALA A 193 20.86 15.37 15.81
N ALA A 194 20.30 14.63 16.76
CA ALA A 194 20.85 13.34 17.21
C ALA A 194 20.91 12.30 16.08
N MET A 195 19.91 12.24 15.20
CA MET A 195 19.92 11.37 14.04
C MET A 195 21.01 11.77 13.03
N HIS A 196 21.18 13.06 12.79
CA HIS A 196 22.24 13.58 11.93
C HIS A 196 23.62 13.22 12.48
N ASP A 197 23.87 13.50 13.75
CA ASP A 197 25.13 13.18 14.42
C ASP A 197 25.45 11.68 14.38
N ALA A 198 24.45 10.84 14.64
CA ALA A 198 24.62 9.40 14.58
C ALA A 198 24.98 8.89 13.19
N LYS A 199 24.33 9.40 12.14
CA LYS A 199 24.53 8.95 10.76
C LYS A 199 25.78 9.54 10.12
N VAL A 200 25.98 10.84 10.28
CA VAL A 200 27.03 11.60 9.55
C VAL A 200 28.29 11.68 10.37
N ASN A 201 28.20 12.14 11.64
CA ASN A 201 29.32 12.41 12.50
C ASN A 201 29.77 11.18 13.31
N ARG A 202 29.00 10.08 13.28
CA ARG A 202 29.24 8.87 14.08
C ARG A 202 29.25 9.12 15.57
N GLN A 203 28.55 10.16 16.01
CA GLN A 203 28.39 10.54 17.42
C GLN A 203 27.03 10.04 17.93
N MET A 204 27.04 9.19 18.93
CA MET A 204 25.81 8.67 19.53
C MET A 204 25.41 9.52 20.73
N PRO A 205 24.10 9.75 20.94
CA PRO A 205 23.61 10.42 22.15
C PRO A 205 23.87 9.59 23.39
N ASP A 206 23.73 10.22 24.55
CA ASP A 206 23.85 9.54 25.83
C ASP A 206 22.86 8.35 25.89
N SER A 207 23.39 7.20 26.27
CA SER A 207 22.61 5.97 26.43
C SER A 207 21.49 6.08 27.47
N ALA A 208 21.56 7.02 28.42
CA ALA A 208 20.52 7.32 29.39
C ALA A 208 19.22 7.84 28.72
N LYS A 209 19.31 8.42 27.51
CA LYS A 209 18.14 8.82 26.71
C LYS A 209 17.34 7.63 26.16
N ALA A 210 17.89 6.41 26.15
CA ALA A 210 17.20 5.18 25.76
C ALA A 210 16.30 4.66 26.90
N THR A 211 15.19 5.30 27.12
CA THR A 211 14.19 4.92 28.12
C THR A 211 13.42 3.65 27.76
N SER A 212 12.67 3.06 28.68
CA SER A 212 11.77 1.94 28.39
C SER A 212 10.71 2.29 27.34
N GLU A 213 10.24 3.54 27.35
CA GLU A 213 9.26 4.05 26.41
C GLU A 213 9.83 4.12 24.99
N THR A 214 10.99 4.77 24.80
CA THR A 214 11.62 4.86 23.48
C THR A 214 12.06 3.50 22.94
N LYS A 215 12.52 2.59 23.79
CA LYS A 215 12.79 1.18 23.40
C LYS A 215 11.53 0.48 22.91
N SER A 216 10.37 0.72 23.55
CA SER A 216 9.08 0.20 23.12
C SER A 216 8.68 0.77 21.74
N VAL A 217 8.92 2.06 21.50
CA VAL A 217 8.69 2.69 20.18
C VAL A 217 9.52 2.00 19.10
N ILE A 218 10.84 1.82 19.34
CA ILE A 218 11.72 1.16 18.36
C ILE A 218 11.26 -0.28 18.09
N ALA A 219 10.86 -1.02 19.13
CA ALA A 219 10.37 -2.39 18.98
C ALA A 219 9.08 -2.45 18.14
N LYS A 220 8.13 -1.54 18.37
CA LYS A 220 6.89 -1.45 17.59
C LYS A 220 7.15 -1.08 16.12
N GLN A 221 8.02 -0.09 15.86
CA GLN A 221 8.39 0.31 14.50
C GLN A 221 9.11 -0.84 13.77
N TYR A 222 10.00 -1.54 14.44
CA TYR A 222 10.66 -2.74 13.89
C TYR A 222 9.64 -3.83 13.56
N GLN A 223 8.71 -4.12 14.48
CA GLN A 223 7.66 -5.11 14.28
C GLN A 223 6.78 -4.73 13.08
N LEU A 224 6.35 -3.47 13.00
CA LEU A 224 5.61 -2.97 11.85
C LEU A 224 6.39 -3.20 10.54
N GLY A 225 7.68 -2.85 10.50
CA GLY A 225 8.51 -3.08 9.31
C GLY A 225 8.60 -4.56 8.93
N ARG A 226 8.59 -5.48 9.89
CA ARG A 226 8.52 -6.94 9.64
C ARG A 226 7.18 -7.33 9.01
N GLU A 227 6.08 -6.79 9.51
CA GLU A 227 4.73 -7.04 8.99
C GLU A 227 4.53 -6.46 7.59
N LEU A 228 5.19 -5.33 7.29
CA LEU A 228 5.20 -4.72 5.95
C LEU A 228 6.16 -5.41 4.97
N GLY A 229 6.81 -6.51 5.37
CA GLY A 229 7.69 -7.29 4.51
C GLY A 229 9.04 -6.65 4.20
N ILE A 230 9.51 -5.71 5.03
CA ILE A 230 10.81 -5.07 4.82
C ILE A 230 11.94 -6.09 4.99
N SER A 231 12.73 -6.27 3.94
CA SER A 231 13.90 -7.16 3.90
C SER A 231 15.24 -6.43 4.02
N GLY A 232 15.25 -5.10 3.89
CA GLY A 232 16.46 -4.27 3.92
C GLY A 232 16.18 -2.80 4.17
N THR A 233 17.24 -2.01 4.37
CA THR A 233 17.12 -0.55 4.59
C THR A 233 18.00 0.24 3.62
N PRO A 234 17.61 1.46 3.26
CA PRO A 234 16.33 2.08 3.58
C PRO A 234 15.18 1.37 2.87
N ALA A 235 13.98 1.39 3.48
CA ALA A 235 12.74 1.01 2.81
C ALA A 235 11.83 2.26 2.81
N ILE A 236 11.45 2.71 1.63
CA ILE A 236 10.73 3.96 1.43
C ILE A 236 9.27 3.60 1.12
N PHE A 237 8.33 4.08 1.93
CA PHE A 237 6.91 3.98 1.64
C PHE A 237 6.41 5.32 1.12
N LEU A 238 5.79 5.28 -0.06
CA LEU A 238 5.11 6.41 -0.67
C LEU A 238 3.81 6.73 0.09
N PRO A 239 3.17 7.89 -0.12
CA PRO A 239 1.88 8.20 0.50
C PRO A 239 0.79 7.18 0.19
N SER A 240 0.85 6.54 -0.96
CA SER A 240 -0.04 5.43 -1.35
C SER A 240 0.13 4.17 -0.49
N GLY A 241 1.27 4.04 0.23
CA GLY A 241 1.68 2.81 0.91
C GLY A 241 2.48 1.85 0.03
N GLU A 242 2.79 2.24 -1.20
CA GLU A 242 3.68 1.50 -2.07
C GLU A 242 5.10 1.48 -1.48
N LEU A 243 5.74 0.31 -1.54
CA LEU A 243 7.12 0.11 -1.08
C LEU A 243 8.12 0.31 -2.23
N VAL A 244 9.01 1.29 -2.07
CA VAL A 244 10.23 1.43 -2.85
C VAL A 244 11.39 0.88 -2.03
N SER A 245 11.91 -0.28 -2.42
CA SER A 245 13.01 -0.93 -1.71
C SER A 245 14.35 -0.29 -2.04
N GLY A 246 15.10 0.06 -1.01
CA GLY A 246 16.42 0.65 -1.14
C GLY A 246 16.43 2.17 -1.28
N TYR A 247 17.60 2.70 -1.60
CA TYR A 247 17.84 4.13 -1.75
C TYR A 247 17.41 4.62 -3.13
N LEU A 248 16.64 5.70 -3.17
CA LEU A 248 16.28 6.41 -4.39
C LEU A 248 16.67 7.89 -4.25
N PRO A 249 17.48 8.47 -5.16
CA PRO A 249 17.86 9.89 -5.11
C PRO A 249 16.64 10.84 -5.20
N PRO A 250 16.72 12.09 -4.67
CA PRO A 250 15.59 13.03 -4.69
C PRO A 250 14.94 13.19 -6.06
N ALA A 251 15.75 13.39 -7.11
CA ALA A 251 15.26 13.59 -8.48
C ALA A 251 14.54 12.36 -9.08
N GLN A 252 14.89 11.16 -8.63
CA GLN A 252 14.19 9.93 -9.07
C GLN A 252 12.95 9.68 -8.21
N LEU A 253 13.01 10.01 -6.92
CA LEU A 253 11.89 9.82 -6.03
C LEU A 253 10.72 10.74 -6.38
N ILE A 254 10.98 12.02 -6.73
CA ILE A 254 9.91 12.93 -7.17
C ILE A 254 9.24 12.41 -8.45
N GLN A 255 9.99 11.91 -9.41
CA GLN A 255 9.43 11.30 -10.62
C GLN A 255 8.54 10.08 -10.30
N ARG A 256 8.89 9.30 -9.27
CA ARG A 256 8.09 8.16 -8.82
C ARG A 256 6.82 8.59 -8.11
N LEU A 257 6.84 9.71 -7.40
CA LEU A 257 5.68 10.29 -6.69
C LEU A 257 4.67 10.96 -7.64
N GLU A 258 5.11 11.35 -8.84
CA GLU A 258 4.29 12.03 -9.86
C GLU A 258 3.65 11.05 -10.87
N GLN A 259 3.93 9.75 -10.79
CA GLN A 259 3.36 8.68 -11.65
C GLN A 259 2.01 8.21 -11.17
#